data_b4bcb6f65ac4fab928e8d2c25254b2a4
#
_entry.id   b4bcb6f65ac4fab928e8d2c25254b2a4
#
_cell.length_a   1.000
_cell.length_b   1.000
_cell.length_c   1.000
_cell.angle_alpha   90.00
_cell.angle_beta   90.00
_cell.angle_gamma   90.00
#
_symmetry.space_group_name_H-M   'P 1'
#
loop_
_entity.id
_entity.type
_entity.pdbx_description
1 polymer ?
#
loop_
_entity_poly.entity_id
_entity_poly.type
_entity_poly.pdbx_seq_one_letter_code
_entity_poly.pdbx_strand_id
1 'polypeptide(L)'
;MLEFDYYALCVRHPVPFTRPKISLQTTYPKPWMAQYQSANYFAIDPVLKAENFIQGHLPWTDALFAEAQELWHSAQDHGLRAGITQCLMLPNHALGFLSVSRTSVQEGPFAREEIELRLQMLVQMALTSLMRFEDGMVMPPEMKFSKREREILKWTAEGKTSAEIAIILSISENTVNFHQKNMQKKFNAPNKTQIACYAAATGLI
;
A
#
# COMPACT_ATOMS: atom_id res chain seq x y z
N MET A 1 9.94 13.41 22.17
CA MET A 1 8.71 13.27 21.34
C MET A 1 8.98 14.04 20.05
N LEU A 2 8.69 13.46 18.86
CA LEU A 2 8.79 14.20 17.62
C LEU A 2 7.65 15.23 17.60
N GLU A 3 7.96 16.50 17.44
CA GLU A 3 6.99 17.61 17.52
C GLU A 3 6.25 17.78 16.18
N PHE A 4 5.37 16.82 15.85
CA PHE A 4 4.46 16.90 14.72
C PHE A 4 3.02 16.98 15.20
N ASP A 5 2.20 17.76 14.48
CA ASP A 5 0.78 17.98 14.82
C ASP A 5 -0.10 16.86 14.27
N TYR A 6 0.28 16.30 13.13
CA TYR A 6 -0.51 15.31 12.40
C TYR A 6 0.32 14.12 11.93
N TYR A 7 -0.36 12.98 11.78
CA TYR A 7 0.19 11.83 11.08
C TYR A 7 -0.81 11.22 10.11
N ALA A 8 -0.31 10.50 9.13
CA ALA A 8 -1.07 9.59 8.28
C ALA A 8 -0.28 8.30 8.05
N LEU A 9 -0.88 7.16 8.42
CA LEU A 9 -0.39 5.84 8.08
C LEU A 9 -1.24 5.32 6.93
N CYS A 10 -0.61 5.13 5.78
CA CYS A 10 -1.24 4.70 4.55
C CYS A 10 -0.63 3.38 4.09
N VAL A 11 -1.46 2.45 3.65
CA VAL A 11 -1.02 1.22 2.97
C VAL A 11 -1.64 1.17 1.59
N ARG A 12 -0.79 1.16 0.58
CA ARG A 12 -1.17 1.02 -0.83
C ARG A 12 -0.88 -0.40 -1.29
N HIS A 13 -1.92 -1.15 -1.60
CA HIS A 13 -1.79 -2.50 -2.12
C HIS A 13 -1.38 -2.50 -3.59
N PRO A 14 -0.60 -3.51 -4.07
CA PRO A 14 -0.12 -3.54 -5.44
C PRO A 14 -1.23 -3.82 -6.46
N VAL A 15 -2.37 -4.32 -6.01
CA VAL A 15 -3.50 -4.70 -6.89
C VAL A 15 -4.82 -4.15 -6.36
N PRO A 16 -5.79 -3.88 -7.26
CA PRO A 16 -5.74 -3.89 -8.74
C PRO A 16 -4.77 -2.85 -9.32
N PHE A 17 -4.06 -3.14 -10.41
CA PHE A 17 -3.01 -2.27 -10.96
C PHE A 17 -3.48 -0.85 -11.32
N THR A 18 -4.69 -0.72 -11.87
CA THR A 18 -5.24 0.56 -12.32
C THR A 18 -5.93 1.36 -11.23
N ARG A 19 -6.32 0.69 -10.13
CA ARG A 19 -6.99 1.30 -8.97
C ARG A 19 -6.52 0.60 -7.70
N PRO A 20 -5.27 0.81 -7.28
CA PRO A 20 -4.72 0.19 -6.07
C PRO A 20 -5.63 0.45 -4.86
N LYS A 21 -5.86 -0.57 -4.05
CA LYS A 21 -6.54 -0.36 -2.77
C LYS A 21 -5.63 0.44 -1.85
N ILE A 22 -6.22 1.45 -1.21
CA ILE A 22 -5.55 2.30 -0.24
C ILE A 22 -6.31 2.20 1.08
N SER A 23 -5.58 1.85 2.13
CA SER A 23 -6.06 1.91 3.51
C SER A 23 -5.35 3.06 4.21
N LEU A 24 -6.11 3.90 4.92
CA LEU A 24 -5.59 5.11 5.53
C LEU A 24 -6.11 5.26 6.96
N GLN A 25 -5.18 5.50 7.88
CA GLN A 25 -5.45 5.94 9.24
C GLN A 25 -4.72 7.26 9.49
N THR A 26 -5.42 8.31 9.90
CA THR A 26 -4.83 9.64 10.00
C THR A 26 -5.49 10.50 11.06
N THR A 27 -4.72 11.46 11.56
CA THR A 27 -5.18 12.57 12.40
C THR A 27 -5.35 13.88 11.62
N TYR A 28 -5.23 13.85 10.28
CA TYR A 28 -5.42 15.04 9.46
C TYR A 28 -6.80 15.68 9.65
N PRO A 29 -6.94 16.99 9.47
CA PRO A 29 -8.21 17.68 9.59
C PRO A 29 -9.29 17.04 8.71
N LYS A 30 -10.50 16.83 9.29
CA LYS A 30 -11.62 16.23 8.53
C LYS A 30 -11.99 16.99 7.26
N PRO A 31 -12.01 18.35 7.23
CA PRO A 31 -12.25 19.11 6.00
C PRO A 31 -11.23 18.79 4.91
N TRP A 32 -9.94 18.69 5.28
CA TRP A 32 -8.88 18.30 4.36
C TRP A 32 -9.13 16.90 3.77
N MET A 33 -9.44 15.92 4.61
CA MET A 33 -9.70 14.55 4.13
C MET A 33 -10.92 14.48 3.20
N ALA A 34 -11.97 15.26 3.46
CA ALA A 34 -13.13 15.35 2.58
C ALA A 34 -12.75 15.94 1.20
N GLN A 35 -11.96 17.01 1.18
CA GLN A 35 -11.45 17.61 -0.06
C GLN A 35 -10.51 16.66 -0.79
N TYR A 36 -9.59 16.02 -0.09
CA TYR A 36 -8.62 15.08 -0.65
C TYR A 36 -9.33 13.92 -1.38
N GLN A 37 -10.41 13.39 -0.80
CA GLN A 37 -11.23 12.34 -1.41
C GLN A 37 -12.05 12.86 -2.60
N SER A 38 -12.74 13.98 -2.45
CA SER A 38 -13.62 14.53 -3.50
C SER A 38 -12.85 14.97 -4.74
N ALA A 39 -11.65 15.53 -4.57
CA ALA A 39 -10.75 15.91 -5.66
C ALA A 39 -9.92 14.74 -6.22
N ASN A 40 -10.07 13.52 -5.65
CA ASN A 40 -9.31 12.33 -6.03
C ASN A 40 -7.78 12.54 -5.98
N TYR A 41 -7.31 13.24 -4.96
CA TYR A 41 -5.88 13.55 -4.81
C TYR A 41 -4.99 12.31 -4.64
N PHE A 42 -5.55 11.17 -4.22
CA PHE A 42 -4.84 9.88 -4.22
C PHE A 42 -4.19 9.52 -5.56
N ALA A 43 -4.76 9.98 -6.68
CA ALA A 43 -4.25 9.67 -8.02
C ALA A 43 -3.02 10.49 -8.41
N ILE A 44 -2.86 11.68 -7.83
CA ILE A 44 -1.82 12.64 -8.23
C ILE A 44 -0.80 12.93 -7.12
N ASP A 45 -1.08 12.51 -5.87
CA ASP A 45 -0.22 12.80 -4.73
C ASP A 45 1.18 12.19 -4.90
N PRO A 46 2.24 13.00 -5.02
CA PRO A 46 3.60 12.52 -5.18
C PRO A 46 4.10 11.75 -3.95
N VAL A 47 3.49 11.96 -2.79
CA VAL A 47 3.84 11.27 -1.54
C VAL A 47 3.46 9.78 -1.57
N LEU A 48 2.56 9.37 -2.45
CA LEU A 48 2.13 7.97 -2.59
C LEU A 48 2.80 7.25 -3.77
N LYS A 49 3.76 7.89 -4.43
CA LYS A 49 4.50 7.32 -5.57
C LYS A 49 5.82 6.72 -5.08
N ALA A 50 5.99 5.41 -5.26
CA ALA A 50 7.19 4.68 -4.78
C ALA A 50 8.49 5.18 -5.39
N GLU A 51 8.45 5.62 -6.64
CA GLU A 51 9.61 6.15 -7.39
C GLU A 51 10.23 7.41 -6.77
N ASN A 52 9.50 8.13 -5.93
CA ASN A 52 10.00 9.32 -5.25
C ASN A 52 10.86 9.00 -4.01
N PHE A 53 10.88 7.73 -3.55
CA PHE A 53 11.58 7.31 -2.33
C PHE A 53 12.95 6.68 -2.62
N ILE A 54 13.93 7.48 -3.01
CA ILE A 54 15.30 6.99 -3.33
C ILE A 54 16.01 6.46 -2.07
N GLN A 55 15.80 7.11 -0.93
CA GLN A 55 16.43 6.76 0.36
C GLN A 55 15.43 6.29 1.41
N GLY A 56 14.21 5.92 1.00
CA GLY A 56 13.15 5.46 1.91
C GLY A 56 12.37 6.59 2.59
N HIS A 57 12.86 7.82 2.59
CA HIS A 57 12.19 9.00 3.13
C HIS A 57 11.98 10.08 2.05
N LEU A 58 10.98 10.92 2.24
CA LEU A 58 10.58 11.95 1.29
C LEU A 58 10.15 13.22 2.03
N PRO A 59 11.01 14.26 2.11
CA PRO A 59 10.61 15.57 2.62
C PRO A 59 9.62 16.26 1.69
N TRP A 60 8.66 16.95 2.26
CA TRP A 60 7.68 17.72 1.50
C TRP A 60 8.27 19.08 1.12
N THR A 61 8.45 19.29 -0.16
CA THR A 61 9.04 20.51 -0.73
C THR A 61 8.19 20.99 -1.90
N ASP A 62 8.27 22.26 -2.23
CA ASP A 62 7.59 22.82 -3.41
C ASP A 62 8.01 22.11 -4.70
N ALA A 63 9.27 21.69 -4.80
CA ALA A 63 9.78 20.92 -5.94
C ALA A 63 9.11 19.54 -6.07
N LEU A 64 8.82 18.86 -4.94
CA LEU A 64 8.11 17.58 -4.94
C LEU A 64 6.69 17.73 -5.50
N PHE A 65 6.03 18.82 -5.17
CA PHE A 65 4.64 19.09 -5.57
C PHE A 65 4.52 19.95 -6.84
N ALA A 66 5.59 20.14 -7.60
CA ALA A 66 5.59 21.01 -8.79
C ALA A 66 4.47 20.64 -9.80
N GLU A 67 4.18 19.34 -9.96
CA GLU A 67 3.11 18.83 -10.84
C GLU A 67 1.75 18.70 -10.11
N ALA A 68 1.66 19.00 -8.81
CA ALA A 68 0.48 18.87 -7.96
C ALA A 68 0.29 20.10 -7.06
N GLN A 69 0.48 21.30 -7.62
CA GLN A 69 0.48 22.57 -6.87
C GLN A 69 -0.86 22.83 -6.15
N GLU A 70 -1.98 22.52 -6.79
CA GLU A 70 -3.30 22.70 -6.19
C GLU A 70 -3.44 21.85 -4.93
N LEU A 71 -3.01 20.58 -4.98
CA LEU A 71 -2.98 19.70 -3.81
C LEU A 71 -2.11 20.30 -2.71
N TRP A 72 -0.91 20.80 -3.06
CA TRP A 72 0.03 21.35 -2.09
C TRP A 72 -0.49 22.59 -1.40
N HIS A 73 -1.02 23.56 -2.15
CA HIS A 73 -1.62 24.78 -1.60
C HIS A 73 -2.80 24.42 -0.69
N SER A 74 -3.69 23.54 -1.15
CA SER A 74 -4.84 23.10 -0.33
C SER A 74 -4.39 22.40 0.96
N ALA A 75 -3.33 21.59 0.94
CA ALA A 75 -2.78 20.97 2.13
C ALA A 75 -2.27 22.02 3.13
N GLN A 76 -1.53 23.03 2.64
CA GLN A 76 -1.00 24.12 3.46
C GLN A 76 -2.10 24.98 4.09
N ASP A 77 -3.20 25.23 3.37
CA ASP A 77 -4.38 25.96 3.87
C ASP A 77 -5.06 25.20 5.01
N HIS A 78 -4.96 23.87 5.02
CA HIS A 78 -5.49 23.02 6.10
C HIS A 78 -4.46 22.73 7.21
N GLY A 79 -3.32 23.42 7.20
CA GLY A 79 -2.31 23.32 8.26
C GLY A 79 -1.24 22.25 8.04
N LEU A 80 -1.17 21.61 6.88
CA LEU A 80 -0.11 20.65 6.55
C LEU A 80 1.01 21.40 5.79
N ARG A 81 1.79 22.22 6.52
CA ARG A 81 2.73 23.16 5.90
C ARG A 81 4.15 22.64 5.76
N ALA A 82 4.57 21.74 6.63
CA ALA A 82 5.86 21.07 6.55
C ALA A 82 5.68 19.61 6.94
N GLY A 83 6.27 18.71 6.20
CA GLY A 83 6.12 17.29 6.46
C GLY A 83 7.23 16.45 5.86
N ILE A 84 7.23 15.19 6.28
CA ILE A 84 8.11 14.16 5.77
C ILE A 84 7.35 12.83 5.77
N THR A 85 7.60 12.02 4.77
CA THR A 85 7.03 10.68 4.65
C THR A 85 8.14 9.65 4.62
N GLN A 86 7.96 8.57 5.39
CA GLN A 86 8.80 7.38 5.33
C GLN A 86 8.02 6.27 4.62
N CYS A 87 8.66 5.62 3.65
CA CYS A 87 8.09 4.46 2.93
C CYS A 87 8.76 3.16 3.38
N LEU A 88 7.96 2.09 3.45
CA LEU A 88 8.42 0.73 3.68
C LEU A 88 7.64 -0.24 2.80
N MET A 89 8.35 -1.12 2.09
CA MET A 89 7.71 -2.21 1.34
C MET A 89 7.48 -3.42 2.26
N LEU A 90 6.25 -3.92 2.26
CA LEU A 90 5.83 -5.10 3.01
C LEU A 90 6.12 -6.40 2.23
N PRO A 91 6.19 -7.57 2.89
CA PRO A 91 6.40 -8.86 2.23
C PRO A 91 5.34 -9.22 1.17
N ASN A 92 4.13 -8.68 1.27
CA ASN A 92 3.07 -8.82 0.27
C ASN A 92 3.15 -7.75 -0.83
N HIS A 93 4.30 -7.10 -0.98
CA HIS A 93 4.59 -6.02 -1.92
C HIS A 93 3.67 -4.80 -1.78
N ALA A 94 2.87 -4.71 -0.74
CA ALA A 94 2.18 -3.47 -0.40
C ALA A 94 3.19 -2.43 0.08
N LEU A 95 2.92 -1.16 -0.21
CA LEU A 95 3.73 -0.04 0.26
C LEU A 95 3.05 0.60 1.46
N GLY A 96 3.77 0.66 2.57
CA GLY A 96 3.35 1.39 3.73
C GLY A 96 4.05 2.76 3.77
N PHE A 97 3.27 3.82 4.01
CA PHE A 97 3.73 5.19 4.11
C PHE A 97 3.35 5.74 5.48
N LEU A 98 4.32 6.22 6.23
CA LEU A 98 4.08 7.02 7.43
C LEU A 98 4.46 8.46 7.13
N SER A 99 3.46 9.31 7.02
CA SER A 99 3.61 10.75 6.88
C SER A 99 3.41 11.42 8.23
N VAL A 100 4.25 12.41 8.52
CA VAL A 100 4.06 13.31 9.65
C VAL A 100 4.16 14.75 9.15
N SER A 101 3.34 15.61 9.72
CA SER A 101 3.31 17.01 9.31
C SER A 101 3.05 17.95 10.48
N ARG A 102 3.43 19.21 10.29
CA ARG A 102 3.23 20.29 11.27
C ARG A 102 2.63 21.52 10.61
N THR A 103 1.98 22.31 11.43
CA THR A 103 1.35 23.57 11.03
C THR A 103 2.35 24.72 10.88
N SER A 104 3.55 24.57 11.48
CA SER A 104 4.64 25.54 11.40
C SER A 104 5.70 25.09 10.42
N VAL A 105 6.25 26.03 9.66
CA VAL A 105 7.41 25.79 8.77
C VAL A 105 8.73 25.82 9.55
N GLN A 106 8.72 26.29 10.83
CA GLN A 106 9.94 26.34 11.64
C GLN A 106 10.47 24.93 11.90
N GLU A 107 11.79 24.79 11.80
CA GLU A 107 12.46 23.54 12.18
C GLU A 107 12.25 23.24 13.65
N GLY A 108 11.92 22.00 13.97
CA GLY A 108 11.82 21.53 15.34
C GLY A 108 13.21 21.31 15.97
N PRO A 109 13.24 20.89 17.24
CA PRO A 109 14.49 20.77 18.01
C PRO A 109 15.41 19.62 17.57
N PHE A 110 14.95 18.76 16.66
CA PHE A 110 15.70 17.59 16.20
C PHE A 110 16.34 17.84 14.85
N ALA A 111 17.57 17.35 14.69
CA ALA A 111 18.22 17.29 13.40
C ALA A 111 17.39 16.43 12.43
N ARG A 112 17.47 16.74 11.15
CA ARG A 112 16.70 16.06 10.10
C ARG A 112 16.99 14.54 10.09
N GLU A 113 18.26 14.17 10.20
CA GLU A 113 18.71 12.77 10.21
C GLU A 113 18.11 11.99 11.39
N GLU A 114 17.96 12.62 12.54
CA GLU A 114 17.33 12.01 13.70
C GLU A 114 15.83 11.77 13.47
N ILE A 115 15.14 12.71 12.83
CA ILE A 115 13.73 12.55 12.45
C ILE A 115 13.56 11.38 11.49
N GLU A 116 14.40 11.28 10.47
CA GLU A 116 14.38 10.23 9.47
C GLU A 116 14.56 8.84 10.09
N LEU A 117 15.56 8.68 10.96
CA LEU A 117 15.80 7.42 11.70
C LEU A 117 14.62 7.03 12.61
N ARG A 118 14.06 7.98 13.33
CA ARG A 118 12.90 7.72 14.21
C ARG A 118 11.67 7.34 13.41
N LEU A 119 11.41 7.98 12.26
CA LEU A 119 10.29 7.63 11.37
C LEU A 119 10.49 6.24 10.76
N GLN A 120 11.71 5.89 10.35
CA GLN A 120 12.02 4.55 9.86
C GLN A 120 11.70 3.47 10.90
N MET A 121 12.09 3.69 12.16
CA MET A 121 11.75 2.77 13.24
C MET A 121 10.24 2.70 13.48
N LEU A 122 9.55 3.84 13.49
CA LEU A 122 8.11 3.89 13.75
C LEU A 122 7.30 3.19 12.65
N VAL A 123 7.60 3.42 11.38
CA VAL A 123 6.90 2.75 10.28
C VAL A 123 7.13 1.24 10.31
N GLN A 124 8.38 0.82 10.58
CA GLN A 124 8.72 -0.59 10.72
C GLN A 124 7.92 -1.25 11.86
N MET A 125 7.90 -0.64 13.04
CA MET A 125 7.18 -1.16 14.20
C MET A 125 5.66 -1.19 13.96
N ALA A 126 5.09 -0.12 13.43
CA ALA A 126 3.65 -0.02 13.17
C ALA A 126 3.20 -1.08 12.17
N LEU A 127 3.84 -1.15 11.01
CA LEU A 127 3.45 -2.08 9.95
C LEU A 127 3.71 -3.55 10.35
N THR A 128 4.82 -3.84 11.05
CA THR A 128 5.10 -5.18 11.57
C THR A 128 4.05 -5.61 12.59
N SER A 129 3.61 -4.70 13.46
CA SER A 129 2.54 -4.97 14.43
C SER A 129 1.21 -5.25 13.72
N LEU A 130 0.82 -4.43 12.76
CA LEU A 130 -0.39 -4.65 11.96
C LEU A 130 -0.36 -5.99 11.22
N MET A 131 0.78 -6.37 10.66
CA MET A 131 0.96 -7.67 10.01
C MET A 131 0.83 -8.83 11.01
N ARG A 132 1.43 -8.71 12.20
CA ARG A 132 1.38 -9.72 13.26
C ARG A 132 -0.04 -9.97 13.74
N PHE A 133 -0.87 -8.94 13.81
CA PHE A 133 -2.27 -9.03 14.19
C PHE A 133 -3.20 -9.30 13.00
N GLU A 134 -2.65 -9.55 11.81
CA GLU A 134 -3.41 -9.76 10.56
C GLU A 134 -4.44 -8.66 10.30
N ASP A 135 -4.08 -7.43 10.63
CA ASP A 135 -4.97 -6.28 10.45
C ASP A 135 -5.38 -6.10 8.99
N GLY A 136 -6.66 -5.82 8.77
CA GLY A 136 -7.22 -5.65 7.43
C GLY A 136 -6.60 -4.52 6.61
N MET A 137 -5.93 -3.58 7.25
CA MET A 137 -5.19 -2.51 6.59
C MET A 137 -3.99 -3.03 5.78
N VAL A 138 -3.26 -4.01 6.32
CA VAL A 138 -2.05 -4.59 5.68
C VAL A 138 -2.32 -5.95 5.05
N MET A 139 -3.31 -6.68 5.52
CA MET A 139 -3.70 -8.02 5.02
C MET A 139 -5.22 -8.11 4.84
N PRO A 140 -5.74 -7.55 3.74
CA PRO A 140 -7.16 -7.63 3.45
C PRO A 140 -7.65 -9.09 3.45
N PRO A 141 -8.84 -9.39 4.04
CA PRO A 141 -9.37 -10.75 4.13
C PRO A 141 -9.46 -11.48 2.78
N GLU A 142 -9.72 -10.77 1.70
CA GLU A 142 -9.78 -11.31 0.34
C GLU A 142 -8.42 -11.81 -0.17
N MET A 143 -7.31 -11.43 0.45
CA MET A 143 -5.97 -11.90 0.10
C MET A 143 -5.51 -13.13 0.91
N LYS A 144 -6.39 -13.71 1.73
CA LYS A 144 -6.09 -14.96 2.45
C LYS A 144 -6.36 -16.17 1.56
N PHE A 145 -5.30 -16.93 1.26
CA PHE A 145 -5.36 -18.14 0.43
C PHE A 145 -4.96 -19.37 1.21
N SER A 146 -5.70 -20.48 1.00
CA SER A 146 -5.35 -21.79 1.54
C SER A 146 -4.06 -22.32 0.91
N LYS A 147 -3.42 -23.32 1.54
CA LYS A 147 -2.26 -24.00 0.95
C LYS A 147 -2.57 -24.54 -0.44
N ARG A 148 -3.75 -25.15 -0.61
CA ARG A 148 -4.18 -25.73 -1.88
C ARG A 148 -4.40 -24.68 -2.97
N GLU A 149 -5.00 -23.55 -2.63
CA GLU A 149 -5.13 -22.45 -3.56
C GLU A 149 -3.76 -21.92 -4.02
N ARG A 150 -2.78 -21.80 -3.12
CA ARG A 150 -1.42 -21.37 -3.46
C ARG A 150 -0.69 -22.36 -4.37
N GLU A 151 -0.85 -23.68 -4.16
CA GLU A 151 -0.29 -24.71 -5.03
C GLU A 151 -0.85 -24.60 -6.46
N ILE A 152 -2.17 -24.54 -6.58
CA ILE A 152 -2.85 -24.38 -7.88
C ILE A 152 -2.42 -23.06 -8.54
N LEU A 153 -2.29 -22.01 -7.76
CA LEU A 153 -1.90 -20.69 -8.24
C LEU A 153 -0.49 -20.68 -8.84
N LYS A 154 0.48 -21.34 -8.20
CA LYS A 154 1.85 -21.50 -8.72
C LYS A 154 1.84 -22.18 -10.07
N TRP A 155 1.16 -23.32 -10.21
CA TRP A 155 1.08 -24.03 -11.49
C TRP A 155 0.31 -23.24 -12.57
N THR A 156 -0.69 -22.45 -12.14
CA THR A 156 -1.40 -21.55 -13.06
C THR A 156 -0.45 -20.45 -13.58
N ALA A 157 0.41 -19.90 -12.72
CA ALA A 157 1.40 -18.89 -13.10
C ALA A 157 2.50 -19.48 -14.03
N GLU A 158 2.84 -20.77 -13.84
CA GLU A 158 3.73 -21.53 -14.76
C GLU A 158 3.04 -21.89 -16.08
N GLY A 159 1.83 -21.42 -16.34
CA GLY A 159 1.12 -21.63 -17.60
C GLY A 159 0.45 -22.99 -17.75
N LYS A 160 0.36 -23.83 -16.69
CA LYS A 160 -0.28 -25.13 -16.74
C LYS A 160 -1.79 -25.04 -16.91
N THR A 161 -2.34 -25.92 -17.73
CA THR A 161 -3.80 -26.08 -17.88
C THR A 161 -4.42 -26.71 -16.64
N SER A 162 -5.73 -26.59 -16.49
CA SER A 162 -6.43 -27.22 -15.34
C SER A 162 -6.29 -28.75 -15.35
N ALA A 163 -6.23 -29.38 -16.52
CA ALA A 163 -6.02 -30.83 -16.66
C ALA A 163 -4.60 -31.24 -16.22
N GLU A 164 -3.56 -30.50 -16.63
CA GLU A 164 -2.17 -30.76 -16.19
C GLU A 164 -2.03 -30.56 -14.67
N ILE A 165 -2.61 -29.48 -14.11
CA ILE A 165 -2.59 -29.22 -12.68
C ILE A 165 -3.30 -30.35 -11.91
N ALA A 166 -4.41 -30.86 -12.44
CA ALA A 166 -5.15 -31.99 -11.86
C ALA A 166 -4.26 -33.23 -11.74
N ILE A 167 -3.50 -33.55 -12.79
CA ILE A 167 -2.54 -34.65 -12.80
C ILE A 167 -1.42 -34.42 -11.78
N ILE A 168 -0.76 -33.25 -11.83
CA ILE A 168 0.35 -32.89 -10.95
C ILE A 168 -0.03 -32.97 -9.48
N LEU A 169 -1.23 -32.51 -9.15
CA LEU A 169 -1.69 -32.42 -7.77
C LEU A 169 -2.54 -33.59 -7.32
N SER A 170 -2.74 -34.62 -8.20
CA SER A 170 -3.57 -35.82 -7.96
C SER A 170 -4.99 -35.49 -7.48
N ILE A 171 -5.67 -34.57 -8.18
CA ILE A 171 -7.06 -34.17 -7.94
C ILE A 171 -7.86 -34.12 -9.24
N SER A 172 -9.16 -33.94 -9.17
CA SER A 172 -9.98 -33.77 -10.37
C SER A 172 -9.78 -32.39 -11.00
N GLU A 173 -9.93 -32.31 -12.34
CA GLU A 173 -9.92 -31.03 -13.06
C GLU A 173 -11.05 -30.11 -12.56
N ASN A 174 -12.19 -30.68 -12.19
CA ASN A 174 -13.30 -29.92 -11.60
C ASN A 174 -12.89 -29.24 -10.29
N THR A 175 -12.09 -29.93 -9.44
CA THR A 175 -11.54 -29.38 -8.20
C THR A 175 -10.60 -28.21 -8.49
N VAL A 176 -9.73 -28.35 -9.49
CA VAL A 176 -8.84 -27.24 -9.91
C VAL A 176 -9.66 -26.03 -10.37
N ASN A 177 -10.62 -26.26 -11.24
CA ASN A 177 -11.50 -25.19 -11.76
C ASN A 177 -12.32 -24.52 -10.63
N PHE A 178 -12.79 -25.28 -9.65
CA PHE A 178 -13.47 -24.75 -8.46
C PHE A 178 -12.56 -23.78 -7.67
N HIS A 179 -11.33 -24.19 -7.38
CA HIS A 179 -10.37 -23.33 -6.67
C HIS A 179 -10.02 -22.08 -7.50
N GLN A 180 -9.80 -22.23 -8.81
CA GLN A 180 -9.53 -21.08 -9.68
C GLN A 180 -10.69 -20.07 -9.68
N LYS A 181 -11.94 -20.54 -9.76
CA LYS A 181 -13.12 -19.66 -9.65
C LYS A 181 -13.20 -18.95 -8.31
N ASN A 182 -12.87 -19.63 -7.21
CA ASN A 182 -12.83 -19.01 -5.88
C ASN A 182 -11.75 -17.94 -5.80
N MET A 183 -10.57 -18.19 -6.35
CA MET A 183 -9.49 -17.21 -6.40
C MET A 183 -9.84 -16.01 -7.29
N GLN A 184 -10.53 -16.23 -8.41
CA GLN A 184 -11.07 -15.14 -9.24
C GLN A 184 -12.01 -14.22 -8.43
N LYS A 185 -12.91 -14.81 -7.62
CA LYS A 185 -13.81 -14.05 -6.75
C LYS A 185 -13.04 -13.26 -5.69
N LYS A 186 -12.05 -13.88 -5.02
CA LYS A 186 -11.22 -13.23 -4.00
C LYS A 186 -10.49 -12.00 -4.55
N PHE A 187 -9.85 -12.14 -5.71
CA PHE A 187 -9.14 -11.05 -6.37
C PHE A 187 -10.04 -10.10 -7.17
N ASN A 188 -11.33 -10.40 -7.30
CA ASN A 188 -12.22 -9.75 -8.27
C ASN A 188 -11.61 -9.75 -9.68
N ALA A 189 -11.04 -10.88 -10.11
CA ALA A 189 -10.33 -11.05 -11.37
C ALA A 189 -11.20 -11.81 -12.39
N PRO A 190 -11.38 -11.32 -13.63
CA PRO A 190 -12.27 -11.94 -14.61
C PRO A 190 -11.72 -13.24 -15.21
N ASN A 191 -10.41 -13.50 -15.10
CA ASN A 191 -9.77 -14.65 -15.75
C ASN A 191 -8.55 -15.19 -14.99
N LYS A 192 -8.06 -16.37 -15.42
CA LYS A 192 -6.90 -17.07 -14.80
C LYS A 192 -5.60 -16.27 -14.93
N THR A 193 -5.38 -15.59 -16.04
CA THR A 193 -4.17 -14.80 -16.27
C THR A 193 -4.08 -13.69 -15.24
N GLN A 194 -5.19 -13.00 -14.96
CA GLN A 194 -5.19 -11.92 -14.00
C GLN A 194 -4.97 -12.40 -12.57
N ILE A 195 -5.51 -13.58 -12.17
CA ILE A 195 -5.21 -14.11 -10.84
C ILE A 195 -3.73 -14.45 -10.70
N ALA A 196 -3.08 -14.98 -11.75
CA ALA A 196 -1.64 -15.25 -11.74
C ALA A 196 -0.81 -13.94 -11.62
N CYS A 197 -1.17 -12.91 -12.41
CA CYS A 197 -0.54 -11.59 -12.33
C CYS A 197 -0.70 -10.96 -10.93
N TYR A 198 -1.89 -11.05 -10.34
CA TYR A 198 -2.15 -10.50 -9.02
C TYR A 198 -1.41 -11.27 -7.93
N ALA A 199 -1.32 -12.59 -8.06
CA ALA A 199 -0.59 -13.42 -7.11
C ALA A 199 0.91 -13.11 -7.10
N ALA A 200 1.51 -12.94 -8.28
CA ALA A 200 2.91 -12.51 -8.39
C ALA A 200 3.11 -11.10 -7.82
N ALA A 201 2.22 -10.16 -8.17
CA ALA A 201 2.31 -8.78 -7.69
C ALA A 201 2.15 -8.66 -6.16
N THR A 202 1.43 -9.60 -5.52
CA THR A 202 1.21 -9.61 -4.06
C THR A 202 2.17 -10.51 -3.30
N GLY A 203 3.20 -11.07 -3.94
CA GLY A 203 4.18 -11.95 -3.29
C GLY A 203 3.57 -13.26 -2.76
N LEU A 204 2.45 -13.72 -3.33
CA LEU A 204 1.83 -15.00 -2.96
C LEU A 204 2.53 -16.21 -3.61
N ILE A 205 3.23 -15.95 -4.71
CA ILE A 205 4.00 -16.91 -5.50
C ILE A 205 5.32 -16.31 -5.94
#